data_5aced90716c09783eac4f00136d02177
#
_entry.id   5aced90716c09783eac4f00136d02177
#
_cell.length_a   1.000
_cell.length_b   1.000
_cell.length_c   1.000
_cell.angle_alpha   90.00
_cell.angle_beta   90.00
_cell.angle_gamma   90.00
#
_symmetry.space_group_name_H-M   'P 1'
#
loop_
_entity.id
_entity.type
_entity.pdbx_description
1 polymer ?
#
loop_
_entity_poly.entity_id
_entity_poly.type
_entity_poly.pdbx_seq_one_letter_code
_entity_poly.pdbx_strand_id
1 'polypeptide(L)'
;MWFYKGKEVTSIEEMPEGTFGFIYQVTHSSGRKYLGKKVLQFNRTLPPLKGMKRKRKVVKESDWKTYYGSHTEIKQLIKEEKQDEFKREILQFVPTKKLLTYYECKYLFIKEVLEGKDYINDNILAKFYRKDFNYD
;
A
#
# COMPACT_ATOMS: atom_id res chain seq x y z
N MET A 1 -13.65 0.61 -0.21
CA MET A 1 -13.50 0.95 -1.63
C MET A 1 -12.27 1.79 -1.88
N TRP A 2 -11.62 1.58 -3.01
CA TRP A 2 -10.49 2.41 -3.44
C TRP A 2 -10.99 3.49 -4.39
N PHE A 3 -10.44 4.70 -4.27
CA PHE A 3 -10.75 5.81 -5.17
C PHE A 3 -9.48 6.35 -5.81
N TYR A 4 -9.55 6.68 -7.09
CA TYR A 4 -8.49 7.37 -7.81
C TYR A 4 -9.07 8.62 -8.44
N LYS A 5 -8.57 9.80 -8.02
CA LYS A 5 -9.08 11.11 -8.45
C LYS A 5 -10.61 11.20 -8.34
N GLY A 6 -11.14 10.68 -7.22
CA GLY A 6 -12.57 10.71 -6.94
C GLY A 6 -13.40 9.62 -7.61
N LYS A 7 -12.78 8.78 -8.44
CA LYS A 7 -13.45 7.68 -9.12
C LYS A 7 -13.19 6.35 -8.41
N GLU A 8 -14.22 5.57 -8.20
CA GLU A 8 -14.10 4.25 -7.59
C GLU A 8 -13.33 3.28 -8.48
N VAL A 9 -12.41 2.52 -7.90
CA VAL A 9 -11.65 1.47 -8.58
C VAL A 9 -11.94 0.13 -7.92
N THR A 10 -12.54 -0.78 -8.67
CA THR A 10 -12.98 -2.09 -8.14
C THR A 10 -12.24 -3.27 -8.73
N SER A 11 -11.53 -3.09 -9.85
CA SER A 11 -10.81 -4.18 -10.52
C SER A 11 -9.53 -3.71 -11.18
N ILE A 12 -8.62 -4.65 -11.42
CA ILE A 12 -7.33 -4.36 -12.09
C ILE A 12 -7.56 -3.85 -13.52
N GLU A 13 -8.61 -4.32 -14.19
CA GLU A 13 -8.92 -3.90 -15.55
C GLU A 13 -9.23 -2.41 -15.68
N GLU A 14 -9.64 -1.77 -14.59
CA GLU A 14 -9.90 -0.32 -14.57
C GLU A 14 -8.61 0.50 -14.41
N MET A 15 -7.48 -0.15 -14.17
CA MET A 15 -6.19 0.50 -13.99
C MET A 15 -5.44 0.58 -15.31
N PRO A 16 -4.43 1.47 -15.42
CA PRO A 16 -3.58 1.50 -16.62
C PRO A 16 -2.95 0.14 -16.88
N GLU A 17 -2.85 -0.24 -18.15
CA GLU A 17 -2.23 -1.50 -18.55
C GLU A 17 -0.78 -1.56 -18.06
N GLY A 18 -0.36 -2.72 -17.56
CA GLY A 18 0.99 -2.90 -17.04
C GLY A 18 1.22 -2.39 -15.63
N THR A 19 0.17 -2.01 -14.91
CA THR A 19 0.30 -1.56 -13.52
C THR A 19 0.78 -2.71 -12.63
N PHE A 20 1.91 -2.48 -11.93
CA PHE A 20 2.46 -3.44 -10.97
C PHE A 20 1.87 -3.22 -9.57
N GLY A 21 1.68 -1.96 -9.19
CA GLY A 21 1.15 -1.60 -7.90
C GLY A 21 0.76 -0.13 -7.85
N PHE A 22 0.45 0.35 -6.68
CA PHE A 22 0.06 1.74 -6.51
C PHE A 22 0.53 2.31 -5.17
N ILE A 23 0.66 3.63 -5.15
CA ILE A 23 0.90 4.40 -3.93
C ILE A 23 -0.47 4.83 -3.42
N TYR A 24 -0.71 4.69 -2.14
CA TYR A 24 -2.01 5.00 -1.56
C TYR A 24 -1.93 5.83 -0.30
N GLN A 25 -3.02 6.48 0.01
CA GLN A 25 -3.23 7.18 1.26
C GLN A 25 -4.54 6.72 1.87
N VAL A 26 -4.49 6.31 3.13
CA VAL A 26 -5.67 5.95 3.90
C VAL A 26 -5.91 7.08 4.90
N THR A 27 -7.12 7.61 4.93
CA THR A 27 -7.50 8.69 5.84
C THR A 27 -8.57 8.19 6.80
N HIS A 28 -8.31 8.33 8.10
CA HIS A 28 -9.28 8.00 9.13
C HIS A 28 -10.20 9.20 9.36
N SER A 29 -11.42 8.96 9.83
CA SER A 29 -12.41 10.00 10.12
C SER A 29 -11.91 11.05 11.12
N SER A 30 -10.92 10.71 11.95
CA SER A 30 -10.26 11.64 12.87
C SER A 30 -9.34 12.64 12.17
N GLY A 31 -9.07 12.46 10.86
CA GLY A 31 -8.14 13.27 10.10
C GLY A 31 -6.73 12.69 10.01
N ARG A 32 -6.44 11.64 10.76
CA ARG A 32 -5.11 10.99 10.71
C ARG A 32 -4.97 10.14 9.46
N LYS A 33 -3.76 10.11 8.92
CA LYS A 33 -3.48 9.51 7.62
C LYS A 33 -2.33 8.52 7.67
N TYR A 34 -2.34 7.60 6.73
CA TYR A 34 -1.24 6.65 6.51
C TYR A 34 -0.97 6.56 5.02
N LEU A 35 0.30 6.61 4.63
CA LEU A 35 0.71 6.51 3.25
C LEU A 35 1.57 5.26 3.06
N GLY A 36 1.33 4.52 1.98
CA GLY A 36 2.06 3.30 1.71
C GLY A 36 2.00 2.88 0.24
N LYS A 37 2.49 1.69 -0.02
CA LYS A 37 2.47 1.07 -1.34
C LYS A 37 1.78 -0.28 -1.27
N LYS A 38 1.20 -0.71 -2.39
CA LYS A 38 0.58 -2.03 -2.49
C LYS A 38 0.83 -2.63 -3.86
N VAL A 39 1.26 -3.89 -3.88
CA VAL A 39 1.40 -4.64 -5.14
C VAL A 39 0.05 -5.24 -5.49
N LEU A 40 -0.25 -5.32 -6.79
CA LEU A 40 -1.49 -5.91 -7.28
C LEU A 40 -1.40 -7.41 -7.44
N GLN A 41 -0.24 -7.90 -7.89
CA GLN A 41 -0.01 -9.30 -8.19
C GLN A 41 1.40 -9.69 -7.76
N PHE A 42 1.58 -10.96 -7.50
CA PHE A 42 2.91 -11.48 -7.18
C PHE A 42 3.07 -12.87 -7.80
N ASN A 43 4.34 -13.26 -8.02
CA ASN A 43 4.67 -14.59 -8.52
C ASN A 43 4.71 -15.57 -7.36
N ARG A 44 4.06 -16.70 -7.53
CA ARG A 44 4.07 -17.80 -6.58
C ARG A 44 4.70 -19.02 -7.22
N THR A 45 5.62 -19.66 -6.50
CA THR A 45 6.22 -20.92 -6.94
C THR A 45 5.38 -22.09 -6.41
N LEU A 46 4.91 -22.94 -7.31
CA LEU A 46 4.18 -24.15 -6.97
C LEU A 46 5.07 -25.37 -7.12
N PRO A 47 4.77 -26.50 -6.41
CA PRO A 47 5.48 -27.75 -6.60
C PRO A 47 5.37 -28.21 -8.06
N PRO A 48 6.34 -29.03 -8.56
CA PRO A 48 6.25 -29.57 -9.90
C PRO A 48 5.01 -30.45 -10.08
N LEU A 49 4.48 -30.46 -11.30
CA LEU A 49 3.42 -31.41 -11.63
C LEU A 49 3.98 -32.82 -11.55
N LYS A 50 3.09 -33.79 -11.30
CA LYS A 50 3.45 -35.22 -11.24
C LYS A 50 4.24 -35.61 -12.49
N GLY A 51 5.44 -36.19 -12.30
CA GLY A 51 6.32 -36.58 -13.40
C GLY A 51 7.20 -35.47 -13.93
N MET A 52 7.09 -34.24 -13.45
CA MET A 52 7.90 -33.09 -13.87
C MET A 52 8.94 -32.74 -12.81
N LYS A 53 10.11 -32.25 -13.24
CA LYS A 53 11.19 -31.88 -12.33
C LYS A 53 11.24 -30.39 -12.01
N ARG A 54 10.64 -29.55 -12.86
CA ARG A 54 10.71 -28.09 -12.73
C ARG A 54 9.53 -27.57 -11.92
N LYS A 55 9.84 -26.71 -10.96
CA LYS A 55 8.81 -25.95 -10.22
C LYS A 55 8.08 -25.01 -11.17
N ARG A 56 6.79 -24.81 -10.92
CA ARG A 56 5.97 -23.92 -11.74
C ARG A 56 5.87 -22.55 -11.08
N LYS A 57 5.83 -21.48 -11.90
CA LYS A 57 5.55 -20.14 -11.45
C LYS A 57 4.16 -19.74 -11.92
N VAL A 58 3.35 -19.22 -11.02
CA VAL A 58 2.03 -18.68 -11.34
C VAL A 58 1.92 -17.27 -10.80
N VAL A 59 1.13 -16.45 -11.48
CA VAL A 59 0.82 -15.09 -11.03
C VAL A 59 -0.44 -15.13 -10.20
N LYS A 60 -0.38 -14.55 -9.01
CA LYS A 60 -1.53 -14.51 -8.09
C LYS A 60 -1.86 -13.05 -7.76
N GLU A 61 -3.16 -12.72 -7.79
CA GLU A 61 -3.64 -11.42 -7.35
C GLU A 61 -3.46 -11.29 -5.84
N SER A 62 -3.02 -10.11 -5.38
CA SER A 62 -2.86 -9.82 -3.95
C SER A 62 -4.22 -9.50 -3.31
N ASP A 63 -4.21 -9.25 -2.00
CA ASP A 63 -5.40 -8.86 -1.23
C ASP A 63 -5.68 -7.35 -1.31
N TRP A 64 -5.25 -6.68 -2.39
CA TRP A 64 -5.35 -5.23 -2.49
C TRP A 64 -6.77 -4.68 -2.31
N LYS A 65 -7.79 -5.44 -2.72
CA LYS A 65 -9.19 -4.99 -2.62
C LYS A 65 -9.66 -4.77 -1.19
N THR A 66 -9.14 -5.59 -0.26
CA THR A 66 -9.52 -5.55 1.16
C THR A 66 -8.45 -4.94 2.05
N TYR A 67 -7.35 -4.48 1.47
CA TYR A 67 -6.19 -3.98 2.20
C TYR A 67 -6.40 -2.53 2.65
N TYR A 68 -6.10 -2.23 3.90
CA TYR A 68 -6.21 -0.89 4.48
C TYR A 68 -4.89 -0.30 4.97
N GLY A 69 -3.79 -1.04 4.84
CA GLY A 69 -2.47 -0.59 5.28
C GLY A 69 -1.85 -1.57 6.26
N SER A 70 -0.54 -1.39 6.49
CA SER A 70 0.23 -2.31 7.34
C SER A 70 0.39 -1.84 8.78
N HIS A 71 -0.03 -0.61 9.11
CA HIS A 71 0.13 -0.06 10.44
C HIS A 71 -0.75 -0.81 11.47
N THR A 72 -0.18 -1.08 12.65
CA THR A 72 -0.88 -1.86 13.68
C THR A 72 -2.18 -1.24 14.15
N GLU A 73 -2.23 0.10 14.27
CA GLU A 73 -3.46 0.80 14.66
C GLU A 73 -4.57 0.62 13.64
N ILE A 74 -4.24 0.69 12.36
CA ILE A 74 -5.20 0.46 11.28
C ILE A 74 -5.71 -0.97 11.32
N LYS A 75 -4.79 -1.94 11.43
CA LYS A 75 -5.16 -3.36 11.51
C LYS A 75 -6.09 -3.65 12.68
N GLN A 76 -5.86 -3.00 13.81
CA GLN A 76 -6.71 -3.17 14.98
C GLN A 76 -8.13 -2.65 14.74
N LEU A 77 -8.26 -1.47 14.13
CA LEU A 77 -9.57 -0.91 13.80
C LEU A 77 -10.33 -1.75 12.78
N ILE A 78 -9.63 -2.28 11.78
CA ILE A 78 -10.25 -3.18 10.79
C ILE A 78 -10.73 -4.47 11.47
N LYS A 79 -9.96 -4.99 12.42
CA LYS A 79 -10.33 -6.17 13.20
C LYS A 79 -11.61 -5.91 14.04
N GLU A 80 -11.82 -4.67 14.46
CA GLU A 80 -13.01 -4.22 15.17
C GLU A 80 -14.17 -3.85 14.24
N GLU A 81 -14.05 -4.18 12.95
CA GLU A 81 -15.06 -3.92 11.92
C GLU A 81 -15.38 -2.44 11.72
N LYS A 82 -14.35 -1.58 11.85
CA LYS A 82 -14.49 -0.13 11.68
C LYS A 82 -14.01 0.37 10.31
N GLN A 83 -14.19 -0.44 9.26
CA GLN A 83 -13.81 -0.11 7.90
C GLN A 83 -14.43 1.19 7.40
N ASP A 84 -15.66 1.47 7.82
CA ASP A 84 -16.41 2.67 7.41
C ASP A 84 -15.76 3.97 7.85
N GLU A 85 -14.84 3.92 8.83
CA GLU A 85 -14.15 5.11 9.34
C GLU A 85 -12.98 5.51 8.43
N PHE A 86 -12.66 4.71 7.41
CA PHE A 86 -11.50 4.93 6.54
C PHE A 86 -11.90 5.26 5.11
N LYS A 87 -11.16 6.21 4.52
CA LYS A 87 -11.22 6.50 3.10
C LYS A 87 -9.89 6.08 2.48
N ARG A 88 -9.95 5.27 1.42
CA ARG A 88 -8.76 4.77 0.72
C ARG A 88 -8.64 5.45 -0.63
N GLU A 89 -7.50 6.09 -0.87
CA GLU A 89 -7.23 6.81 -2.10
C GLU A 89 -5.94 6.32 -2.75
N ILE A 90 -6.01 6.07 -4.06
CA ILE A 90 -4.83 5.75 -4.85
C ILE A 90 -4.24 7.06 -5.32
N LEU A 91 -2.96 7.28 -5.04
CA LEU A 91 -2.27 8.51 -5.44
C LEU A 91 -1.61 8.36 -6.81
N GLN A 92 -1.07 7.18 -7.11
CA GLN A 92 -0.37 6.93 -8.36
C GLN A 92 -0.27 5.44 -8.66
N PHE A 93 -0.56 5.06 -9.92
CA PHE A 93 -0.30 3.72 -10.42
C PHE A 93 1.13 3.63 -10.90
N VAL A 94 1.81 2.51 -10.62
CA VAL A 94 3.24 2.36 -10.89
C VAL A 94 3.51 1.04 -11.62
N PRO A 95 4.36 1.05 -12.68
CA PRO A 95 4.52 -0.12 -13.54
C PRO A 95 5.58 -1.13 -13.09
N THR A 96 6.46 -0.81 -12.14
CA THR A 96 7.54 -1.73 -11.71
C THR A 96 7.71 -1.72 -10.20
N LYS A 97 8.27 -2.82 -9.69
CA LYS A 97 8.58 -2.96 -8.26
C LYS A 97 9.57 -1.89 -7.79
N LYS A 98 10.60 -1.61 -8.61
CA LYS A 98 11.63 -0.63 -8.26
C LYS A 98 11.03 0.77 -8.13
N LEU A 99 10.22 1.17 -9.12
CA LEU A 99 9.57 2.48 -9.10
C LEU A 99 8.51 2.57 -8.01
N LEU A 100 7.88 1.46 -7.65
CA LEU A 100 6.92 1.45 -6.56
C LEU A 100 7.58 1.88 -5.24
N THR A 101 8.76 1.35 -4.95
CA THR A 101 9.53 1.76 -3.77
C THR A 101 10.00 3.21 -3.89
N TYR A 102 10.48 3.60 -5.08
CA TYR A 102 10.93 4.98 -5.33
C TYR A 102 9.82 5.99 -5.07
N TYR A 103 8.65 5.79 -5.66
CA TYR A 103 7.54 6.72 -5.50
C TYR A 103 6.95 6.72 -4.10
N GLU A 104 6.95 5.58 -3.43
CA GLU A 104 6.56 5.56 -2.01
C GLU A 104 7.46 6.50 -1.21
N CYS A 105 8.77 6.35 -1.34
CA CYS A 105 9.73 7.21 -0.64
C CYS A 105 9.54 8.68 -1.01
N LYS A 106 9.35 8.96 -2.30
CA LYS A 106 9.14 10.32 -2.77
C LYS A 106 7.93 10.98 -2.10
N TYR A 107 6.79 10.28 -2.07
CA TYR A 107 5.59 10.80 -1.40
C TYR A 107 5.79 10.95 0.09
N LEU A 108 6.46 9.99 0.74
CA LEU A 108 6.74 10.06 2.17
C LEU A 108 7.58 11.28 2.52
N PHE A 109 8.58 11.61 1.70
CA PHE A 109 9.41 12.80 1.91
C PHE A 109 8.66 14.10 1.59
N ILE A 110 7.99 14.16 0.45
CA ILE A 110 7.27 15.37 0.02
C ILE A 110 6.17 15.75 1.01
N LYS A 111 5.45 14.76 1.51
CA LYS A 111 4.35 14.98 2.47
C LYS A 111 4.82 15.10 3.91
N GLU A 112 6.13 15.03 4.14
CA GLU A 112 6.74 15.21 5.47
C GLU A 112 6.07 14.32 6.53
N VAL A 113 5.83 13.05 6.19
CA VAL A 113 5.02 12.16 7.03
C VAL A 113 5.59 11.90 8.41
N LEU A 114 6.92 11.97 8.58
CA LEU A 114 7.55 11.78 9.89
C LEU A 114 7.67 13.06 10.69
N GLU A 115 7.72 14.22 10.03
CA GLU A 115 7.87 15.52 10.67
C GLU A 115 6.53 16.09 11.13
N GLY A 116 5.46 15.79 10.40
CA GLY A 116 4.13 16.27 10.70
C GLY A 116 3.37 15.39 11.68
N LYS A 117 2.23 15.87 12.15
CA LYS A 117 1.38 15.16 13.12
C LYS A 117 0.17 14.48 12.48
N ASP A 118 -0.08 14.73 11.19
CA ASP A 118 -1.26 14.21 10.50
C ASP A 118 -1.11 12.75 10.10
N TYR A 119 0.11 12.28 9.89
CA TYR A 119 0.41 10.92 9.47
C TYR A 119 0.80 10.05 10.65
N ILE A 120 0.34 8.80 10.62
CA ILE A 120 0.69 7.80 11.65
C ILE A 120 1.89 6.92 11.26
N ASN A 121 2.47 7.16 10.07
CA ASN A 121 3.66 6.46 9.63
C ASN A 121 4.78 6.56 10.69
N ASP A 122 5.44 5.44 10.97
CA ASP A 122 6.49 5.36 12.01
C ASP A 122 7.88 5.57 11.45
N ASN A 123 8.11 5.19 10.19
CA ASN A 123 9.45 5.24 9.61
C ASN A 123 9.41 5.32 8.08
N ILE A 124 10.57 5.61 7.49
CA ILE A 124 10.82 5.53 6.05
C ILE A 124 12.01 4.59 5.88
N LEU A 125 11.81 3.48 5.15
CA LEU A 125 12.83 2.46 4.85
C LEU A 125 13.50 1.85 6.09
N ALA A 126 12.87 1.89 7.27
CA ALA A 126 13.45 1.47 8.53
C ALA A 126 14.81 2.15 8.80
N LYS A 127 15.01 3.35 8.27
CA LYS A 127 16.21 4.18 8.48
C LYS A 127 15.90 5.49 9.16
N PHE A 128 14.80 6.10 8.77
CA PHE A 128 14.36 7.39 9.33
C PHE A 128 13.11 7.12 10.17
N TYR A 129 13.10 7.59 11.40
CA TYR A 129 12.01 7.36 12.34
C TYR A 129 11.43 8.68 12.82
N ARG A 130 10.15 8.67 13.20
CA ARG A 130 9.48 9.86 13.73
C ARG A 130 10.25 10.48 14.90
N LYS A 131 10.81 9.65 15.78
CA LYS A 131 11.58 10.10 16.93
C LYS A 131 12.83 10.90 16.56
N ASP A 132 13.37 10.70 15.34
CA ASP A 132 14.57 11.40 14.89
C ASP A 132 14.32 12.92 14.70
N PHE A 133 13.06 13.31 14.56
CA PHE A 133 12.66 14.69 14.34
C PHE A 133 12.17 15.37 15.62
N ASN A 134 12.34 14.73 16.74
CA ASN A 134 11.95 15.23 18.07
C ASN A 134 13.19 15.72 18.82
N TYR A 135 13.82 16.76 18.26
CA TYR A 135 15.13 17.24 18.74
C TYR A 135 15.06 18.62 19.43
N ASP A 136 13.98 18.96 20.01
CA ASP A 136 13.82 20.24 20.74
C ASP A 136 14.30 20.13 22.18
#